data_fa6f5ec57b977459c31f7cf806b698f9
#
_entry.id   fa6f5ec57b977459c31f7cf806b698f9
#
_cell.length_a   1.000
_cell.length_b   1.000
_cell.length_c   1.000
_cell.angle_alpha   90.00
_cell.angle_beta   90.00
_cell.angle_gamma   90.00
#
_symmetry.space_group_name_H-M   'P 1'
#
loop_
_entity.id
_entity.type
_entity.pdbx_description
1 polymer ?
#
loop_
_entity_poly.entity_id
_entity_poly.type
_entity_poly.pdbx_seq_one_letter_code
_entity_poly.pdbx_strand_id
1 'polypeptide(L)'
;MTIEDYIIFRVNALLHAHDAKIVMRLEGGMSNYTYVVECQGKKYTYRVPGKFAEKFVDREEEWANIQEVNRLGLNNITEYVEIRSGEKLAEYVEGTIMSTTDVVSYNAMSVAALKKIHNSDLKFNDYNAFGRLDTYQNYCLEMGYTFPQEYLDLRKKLDKLRDAHANVPKVPCHCDYQPTNLVINGDKLYVLDWEFAGMNDPFYDIACYGNAGFDKALLLLEAYVGHKPTKEELQRLYFHRAFQCLQWYNVAIFKDLVGLSKDLNMDFNAVALFFFNMAKDLLENYEKL
;
A
#
# COMPACT_ATOMS: atom_id res chain seq x y z
N MET A 1 -30.20 10.71 0.25
CA MET A 1 -29.11 10.96 -0.71
C MET A 1 -28.27 9.70 -0.75
N THR A 2 -28.12 9.07 -1.90
CA THR A 2 -27.26 7.90 -2.08
C THR A 2 -25.80 8.33 -2.05
N ILE A 3 -24.86 7.36 -1.96
CA ILE A 3 -23.42 7.68 -2.04
C ILE A 3 -23.06 8.26 -3.41
N GLU A 4 -23.70 7.78 -4.47
CA GLU A 4 -23.51 8.27 -5.83
C GLU A 4 -23.98 9.71 -5.98
N ASP A 5 -25.18 10.06 -5.47
CA ASP A 5 -25.69 11.44 -5.45
C ASP A 5 -24.74 12.39 -4.71
N TYR A 6 -24.19 11.91 -3.58
CA TYR A 6 -23.22 12.68 -2.80
C TYR A 6 -21.94 12.92 -3.59
N ILE A 7 -21.39 11.89 -4.24
CA ILE A 7 -20.17 12.02 -5.05
C ILE A 7 -20.38 12.97 -6.22
N ILE A 8 -21.49 12.86 -6.94
CA ILE A 8 -21.84 13.78 -8.04
C ILE A 8 -21.90 15.23 -7.54
N PHE A 9 -22.56 15.45 -6.41
CA PHE A 9 -22.63 16.77 -5.78
C PHE A 9 -21.23 17.31 -5.44
N ARG A 10 -20.38 16.49 -4.81
CA ARG A 10 -19.02 16.87 -4.40
C ARG A 10 -18.14 17.19 -5.60
N VAL A 11 -18.13 16.33 -6.62
CA VAL A 11 -17.31 16.52 -7.83
C VAL A 11 -17.74 17.79 -8.57
N ASN A 12 -19.05 18.03 -8.75
CA ASN A 12 -19.54 19.26 -9.33
C ASN A 12 -19.10 20.50 -8.55
N ALA A 13 -19.16 20.45 -7.22
CA ALA A 13 -18.73 21.55 -6.37
C ALA A 13 -17.22 21.82 -6.47
N LEU A 14 -16.39 20.77 -6.43
CA LEU A 14 -14.92 20.86 -6.48
C LEU A 14 -14.41 21.36 -7.83
N LEU A 15 -15.04 20.92 -8.92
CA LEU A 15 -14.64 21.29 -10.29
C LEU A 15 -15.41 22.48 -10.86
N HIS A 16 -16.29 23.13 -10.06
CA HIS A 16 -17.18 24.21 -10.51
C HIS A 16 -17.98 23.84 -11.76
N ALA A 17 -18.56 22.62 -11.76
CA ALA A 17 -19.28 22.00 -12.87
C ALA A 17 -20.72 21.64 -12.51
N HIS A 18 -21.46 21.10 -13.49
CA HIS A 18 -22.85 20.66 -13.33
C HIS A 18 -23.16 19.36 -14.08
N ASP A 19 -22.14 18.73 -14.67
CA ASP A 19 -22.26 17.60 -15.60
C ASP A 19 -21.59 16.31 -15.09
N ALA A 20 -21.18 16.28 -13.80
CA ALA A 20 -20.58 15.09 -13.22
C ALA A 20 -21.53 13.89 -13.26
N LYS A 21 -21.03 12.75 -13.69
CA LYS A 21 -21.78 11.48 -13.72
C LYS A 21 -20.87 10.32 -13.32
N ILE A 22 -21.41 9.39 -12.54
CA ILE A 22 -20.71 8.15 -12.21
C ILE A 22 -20.58 7.30 -13.48
N VAL A 23 -19.37 6.84 -13.76
CA VAL A 23 -19.07 5.89 -14.84
C VAL A 23 -19.10 4.47 -14.31
N MET A 24 -18.36 4.20 -13.21
CA MET A 24 -18.30 2.90 -12.54
C MET A 24 -17.71 3.04 -11.15
N ARG A 25 -17.90 2.01 -10.33
CA ARG A 25 -17.13 1.82 -9.10
C ARG A 25 -15.95 0.92 -9.41
N LEU A 26 -14.76 1.28 -8.90
CA LEU A 26 -13.59 0.40 -8.94
C LEU A 26 -13.70 -0.61 -7.79
N GLU A 27 -13.57 -1.87 -8.13
CA GLU A 27 -13.58 -2.97 -7.15
C GLU A 27 -12.14 -3.28 -6.69
N GLY A 28 -11.99 -3.91 -5.52
CA GLY A 28 -10.71 -4.46 -5.05
C GLY A 28 -10.03 -3.69 -3.92
N GLY A 29 -10.53 -2.55 -3.46
CA GLY A 29 -10.01 -1.85 -2.28
C GLY A 29 -10.55 -2.44 -0.98
N MET A 30 -9.67 -2.80 -0.02
CA MET A 30 -10.09 -3.27 1.31
C MET A 30 -10.48 -2.13 2.27
N SER A 31 -10.17 -0.88 1.94
CA SER A 31 -10.31 0.25 2.87
C SER A 31 -11.08 1.44 2.31
N ASN A 32 -11.18 1.57 0.99
CA ASN A 32 -11.75 2.75 0.34
C ASN A 32 -12.79 2.36 -0.71
N TYR A 33 -13.78 3.23 -0.92
CA TYR A 33 -14.73 3.14 -2.02
C TYR A 33 -14.32 4.13 -3.10
N THR A 34 -13.86 3.65 -4.24
CA THR A 34 -13.38 4.51 -5.33
C THR A 34 -14.30 4.43 -6.52
N TYR A 35 -14.73 5.57 -7.02
CA TYR A 35 -15.62 5.70 -8.17
C TYR A 35 -14.91 6.45 -9.29
N VAL A 36 -15.12 6.01 -10.52
CA VAL A 36 -14.76 6.77 -11.72
C VAL A 36 -15.93 7.70 -12.06
N VAL A 37 -15.63 8.99 -12.15
CA VAL A 37 -16.58 10.04 -12.43
C VAL A 37 -16.16 10.80 -13.68
N GLU A 38 -17.05 10.96 -14.65
CA GLU A 38 -16.82 11.83 -15.79
C GLU A 38 -17.38 13.21 -15.48
N CYS A 39 -16.59 14.25 -15.73
CA CYS A 39 -16.99 15.65 -15.54
C CYS A 39 -16.22 16.54 -16.52
N GLN A 40 -16.90 17.46 -17.20
CA GLN A 40 -16.29 18.37 -18.19
C GLN A 40 -15.48 17.64 -19.28
N GLY A 41 -15.96 16.44 -19.71
CA GLY A 41 -15.31 15.62 -20.72
C GLY A 41 -14.03 14.91 -20.27
N LYS A 42 -13.67 14.97 -18.99
CA LYS A 42 -12.55 14.24 -18.38
C LYS A 42 -13.04 13.21 -17.39
N LYS A 43 -12.23 12.18 -17.15
CA LYS A 43 -12.49 11.20 -16.10
C LYS A 43 -11.63 11.47 -14.87
N TYR A 44 -12.23 11.28 -13.73
CA TYR A 44 -11.62 11.40 -12.40
C TYR A 44 -11.88 10.16 -11.57
N THR A 45 -11.06 9.93 -10.57
CA THR A 45 -11.37 9.02 -9.45
C THR A 45 -11.82 9.86 -8.27
N TYR A 46 -12.93 9.45 -7.64
CA TYR A 46 -13.35 9.98 -6.35
C TYR A 46 -13.31 8.88 -5.31
N ARG A 47 -12.44 9.04 -4.31
CA ARG A 47 -12.29 8.10 -3.19
C ARG A 47 -13.10 8.59 -2.01
N VAL A 48 -13.94 7.69 -1.48
CA VAL A 48 -14.59 7.83 -0.19
C VAL A 48 -13.96 6.81 0.74
N PRO A 49 -13.30 7.22 1.83
CA PRO A 49 -12.73 6.28 2.79
C PRO A 49 -13.80 5.40 3.45
N GLY A 50 -13.46 4.14 3.65
CA GLY A 50 -14.28 3.24 4.44
C GLY A 50 -14.17 3.52 5.94
N LYS A 51 -15.00 2.84 6.73
CA LYS A 51 -15.00 2.96 8.19
C LYS A 51 -13.61 2.66 8.76
N PHE A 52 -13.16 3.48 9.69
CA PHE A 52 -11.89 3.34 10.41
C PHE A 52 -10.63 3.51 9.56
N ALA A 53 -10.73 4.01 8.33
CA ALA A 53 -9.55 4.28 7.50
C ALA A 53 -8.58 5.28 8.17
N GLU A 54 -9.11 6.23 8.94
CA GLU A 54 -8.35 7.21 9.73
C GLU A 54 -7.44 6.59 10.81
N LYS A 55 -7.69 5.34 11.20
CA LYS A 55 -6.82 4.61 12.14
C LYS A 55 -5.47 4.23 11.51
N PHE A 56 -5.40 4.11 10.19
CA PHE A 56 -4.26 3.55 9.48
C PHE A 56 -3.51 4.60 8.66
N VAL A 57 -4.17 5.70 8.27
CA VAL A 57 -3.64 6.70 7.35
C VAL A 57 -3.75 8.09 7.95
N ASP A 58 -2.62 8.80 8.00
CA ASP A 58 -2.55 10.22 8.28
C ASP A 58 -2.79 10.99 6.97
N ARG A 59 -3.88 11.77 6.91
CA ARG A 59 -4.29 12.48 5.69
C ARG A 59 -3.48 13.74 5.43
N GLU A 60 -2.91 14.35 6.45
CA GLU A 60 -1.96 15.47 6.29
C GLU A 60 -0.65 14.97 5.67
N GLU A 61 -0.15 13.83 6.15
CA GLU A 61 1.01 13.17 5.54
C GLU A 61 0.72 12.72 4.10
N GLU A 62 -0.43 12.10 3.83
CA GLU A 62 -0.82 11.71 2.46
C GLU A 62 -0.79 12.92 1.52
N TRP A 63 -1.39 14.04 1.94
CA TRP A 63 -1.41 15.25 1.12
C TRP A 63 0.00 15.80 0.87
N ALA A 64 0.83 15.90 1.93
CA ALA A 64 2.22 16.33 1.81
C ALA A 64 3.02 15.42 0.87
N ASN A 65 2.87 14.10 1.00
CA ASN A 65 3.52 13.12 0.14
C ASN A 65 3.13 13.27 -1.33
N ILE A 66 1.83 13.49 -1.62
CA ILE A 66 1.34 13.74 -2.99
C ILE A 66 2.00 14.99 -3.59
N GLN A 67 2.11 16.09 -2.82
CA GLN A 67 2.75 17.32 -3.30
C GLN A 67 4.23 17.09 -3.65
N GLU A 68 4.95 16.34 -2.81
CA GLU A 68 6.35 16.00 -3.07
C GLU A 68 6.49 15.11 -4.33
N VAL A 69 5.67 14.08 -4.45
CA VAL A 69 5.75 13.09 -5.54
C VAL A 69 5.36 13.65 -6.90
N ASN A 70 4.60 14.73 -6.96
CA ASN A 70 4.24 15.42 -8.21
C ASN A 70 5.48 15.78 -9.04
N ARG A 71 6.63 16.05 -8.39
CA ARG A 71 7.90 16.37 -9.06
C ARG A 71 8.47 15.20 -9.86
N LEU A 72 8.10 13.97 -9.51
CA LEU A 72 8.58 12.78 -10.22
C LEU A 72 7.74 12.47 -11.47
N GLY A 73 6.50 12.98 -11.56
CA GLY A 73 5.60 12.66 -12.67
C GLY A 73 5.25 11.16 -12.78
N LEU A 74 5.31 10.44 -11.65
CA LEU A 74 4.95 9.02 -11.56
C LEU A 74 3.50 8.83 -11.10
N ASN A 75 2.91 9.78 -10.39
CA ASN A 75 1.53 9.74 -9.94
C ASN A 75 0.58 10.38 -10.95
N ASN A 76 -0.72 10.23 -10.70
CA ASN A 76 -1.76 11.01 -11.34
C ASN A 76 -1.89 12.40 -10.67
N ILE A 77 -2.52 13.33 -11.37
CA ILE A 77 -2.82 14.65 -10.81
C ILE A 77 -3.91 14.48 -9.75
N THR A 78 -3.63 14.94 -8.53
CA THR A 78 -4.60 15.00 -7.45
C THR A 78 -5.12 16.43 -7.33
N GLU A 79 -6.42 16.60 -7.58
CA GLU A 79 -7.11 17.90 -7.54
C GLU A 79 -7.46 18.31 -6.11
N TYR A 80 -7.78 17.32 -5.25
CA TYR A 80 -8.29 17.60 -3.92
C TYR A 80 -8.08 16.42 -2.96
N VAL A 81 -7.73 16.73 -1.72
CA VAL A 81 -7.77 15.81 -0.57
C VAL A 81 -8.45 16.54 0.58
N GLU A 82 -9.51 15.95 1.13
CA GLU A 82 -10.14 16.43 2.37
C GLU A 82 -9.40 15.80 3.57
N ILE A 83 -8.67 16.63 4.29
CA ILE A 83 -7.81 16.17 5.40
C ILE A 83 -8.61 15.48 6.51
N ARG A 84 -9.82 15.95 6.80
CA ARG A 84 -10.63 15.40 7.90
C ARG A 84 -11.30 14.08 7.55
N SER A 85 -11.84 13.97 6.34
CA SER A 85 -12.57 12.78 5.90
C SER A 85 -11.71 11.79 5.12
N GLY A 86 -10.63 12.26 4.48
CA GLY A 86 -9.80 11.48 3.58
C GLY A 86 -10.41 11.30 2.19
N GLU A 87 -11.49 12.03 1.85
CA GLU A 87 -12.01 12.05 0.50
C GLU A 87 -10.95 12.62 -0.46
N LYS A 88 -10.83 12.02 -1.65
CA LYS A 88 -9.82 12.44 -2.64
C LYS A 88 -10.43 12.48 -4.04
N LEU A 89 -10.18 13.56 -4.76
CA LEU A 89 -10.44 13.70 -6.20
C LEU A 89 -9.10 13.73 -6.94
N ALA A 90 -8.93 12.85 -7.92
CA ALA A 90 -7.73 12.80 -8.74
C ALA A 90 -8.10 12.45 -10.18
N GLU A 91 -7.27 12.86 -11.15
CA GLU A 91 -7.46 12.45 -12.55
C GLU A 91 -7.41 10.92 -12.66
N TYR A 92 -8.33 10.36 -13.44
CA TYR A 92 -8.33 8.93 -13.73
C TYR A 92 -7.19 8.58 -14.68
N VAL A 93 -6.42 7.55 -14.33
CA VAL A 93 -5.35 7.04 -15.20
C VAL A 93 -5.93 5.95 -16.08
N GLU A 94 -6.03 6.23 -17.37
CA GLU A 94 -6.34 5.20 -18.38
C GLU A 94 -5.14 4.23 -18.47
N GLY A 95 -5.41 2.93 -18.55
CA GLY A 95 -4.36 1.93 -18.67
C GLY A 95 -4.74 0.57 -18.11
N THR A 96 -3.75 -0.29 -18.00
CA THR A 96 -3.90 -1.65 -17.45
C THR A 96 -3.29 -1.72 -16.06
N ILE A 97 -4.07 -2.16 -15.07
CA ILE A 97 -3.56 -2.40 -13.72
C ILE A 97 -2.57 -3.56 -13.79
N MET A 98 -1.36 -3.37 -13.29
CA MET A 98 -0.27 -4.33 -13.45
C MET A 98 -0.61 -5.70 -12.85
N SER A 99 -1.35 -5.76 -11.74
CA SER A 99 -1.77 -7.02 -11.11
C SER A 99 -2.64 -7.91 -12.00
N THR A 100 -3.23 -7.36 -13.07
CA THR A 100 -4.04 -8.13 -14.04
C THR A 100 -3.21 -8.67 -15.21
N THR A 101 -1.89 -8.51 -15.16
CA THR A 101 -0.95 -8.92 -16.21
C THR A 101 0.06 -9.93 -15.68
N ASP A 102 0.96 -10.40 -16.56
CA ASP A 102 2.20 -11.02 -16.12
C ASP A 102 3.15 -9.94 -15.60
N VAL A 103 3.17 -9.74 -14.28
CA VAL A 103 3.93 -8.66 -13.63
C VAL A 103 5.44 -8.74 -13.92
N VAL A 104 5.99 -9.93 -14.18
CA VAL A 104 7.42 -10.12 -14.46
C VAL A 104 7.83 -9.43 -15.75
N SER A 105 6.96 -9.43 -16.75
CA SER A 105 7.19 -8.75 -18.03
C SER A 105 7.41 -7.24 -17.88
N TYR A 106 6.99 -6.66 -16.73
CA TYR A 106 7.11 -5.23 -16.43
C TYR A 106 8.17 -4.91 -15.37
N ASN A 107 9.01 -5.88 -15.00
CA ASN A 107 10.06 -5.65 -13.98
C ASN A 107 10.99 -4.49 -14.35
N ALA A 108 11.34 -4.31 -15.63
CA ALA A 108 12.19 -3.20 -16.05
C ALA A 108 11.54 -1.83 -15.78
N MET A 109 10.23 -1.69 -16.04
CA MET A 109 9.48 -0.46 -15.74
C MET A 109 9.36 -0.25 -14.22
N SER A 110 9.07 -1.32 -13.47
CA SER A 110 8.98 -1.29 -12.01
C SER A 110 10.30 -0.89 -11.36
N VAL A 111 11.43 -1.46 -11.82
CA VAL A 111 12.78 -1.10 -11.35
C VAL A 111 13.10 0.35 -11.67
N ALA A 112 12.78 0.82 -12.89
CA ALA A 112 13.03 2.21 -13.26
C ALA A 112 12.25 3.20 -12.37
N ALA A 113 10.97 2.90 -12.07
CA ALA A 113 10.15 3.71 -11.18
C ALA A 113 10.69 3.67 -9.74
N LEU A 114 11.01 2.48 -9.20
CA LEU A 114 11.61 2.33 -7.87
C LEU A 114 12.92 3.11 -7.74
N LYS A 115 13.84 2.97 -8.69
CA LYS A 115 15.11 3.73 -8.67
C LYS A 115 14.88 5.24 -8.76
N LYS A 116 13.86 5.68 -9.50
CA LYS A 116 13.49 7.09 -9.57
C LYS A 116 12.97 7.62 -8.24
N ILE A 117 12.21 6.82 -7.49
CA ILE A 117 11.70 7.15 -6.15
C ILE A 117 12.87 7.14 -5.15
N HIS A 118 13.57 6.01 -5.03
CA HIS A 118 14.59 5.77 -4.00
C HIS A 118 15.82 6.68 -4.12
N ASN A 119 16.16 7.12 -5.35
CA ASN A 119 17.29 8.04 -5.58
C ASN A 119 16.86 9.52 -5.62
N SER A 120 15.60 9.82 -5.34
CA SER A 120 15.10 11.19 -5.32
C SER A 120 15.47 11.92 -4.03
N ASP A 121 15.28 13.24 -4.03
CA ASP A 121 15.43 14.11 -2.87
C ASP A 121 14.09 14.43 -2.19
N LEU A 122 13.05 13.59 -2.40
CA LEU A 122 11.73 13.76 -1.79
C LEU A 122 11.82 13.84 -0.27
N LYS A 123 10.96 14.66 0.32
CA LYS A 123 10.92 14.91 1.76
C LYS A 123 9.72 14.22 2.39
N PHE A 124 9.89 12.97 2.73
CA PHE A 124 8.89 12.21 3.48
C PHE A 124 9.25 12.13 4.96
N ASN A 125 8.23 11.99 5.81
CA ASN A 125 8.43 11.61 7.20
C ASN A 125 8.96 10.18 7.31
N ASP A 126 9.50 9.81 8.48
CA ASP A 126 9.88 8.42 8.75
C ASP A 126 8.64 7.52 8.70
N TYR A 127 8.67 6.49 7.87
CA TYR A 127 7.58 5.51 7.81
C TYR A 127 7.34 4.82 9.16
N ASN A 128 8.38 4.73 9.98
CA ASN A 128 8.32 4.13 11.32
C ASN A 128 7.61 2.76 11.35
N ALA A 129 8.12 1.81 10.56
CA ALA A 129 7.50 0.50 10.36
C ALA A 129 7.12 -0.20 11.68
N PHE A 130 8.06 -0.27 12.66
CA PHE A 130 7.79 -0.92 13.94
C PHE A 130 6.78 -0.19 14.80
N GLY A 131 6.79 1.15 14.83
CA GLY A 131 5.77 1.93 15.52
C GLY A 131 4.38 1.69 14.92
N ARG A 132 4.25 1.56 13.60
CA ARG A 132 2.99 1.19 12.94
C ARG A 132 2.54 -0.22 13.33
N LEU A 133 3.46 -1.19 13.34
CA LEU A 133 3.13 -2.56 13.75
C LEU A 133 2.64 -2.62 15.20
N ASP A 134 3.31 -1.88 16.13
CA ASP A 134 2.90 -1.75 17.53
C ASP A 134 1.52 -1.12 17.65
N THR A 135 1.28 -0.04 16.92
CA THR A 135 -0.02 0.66 16.89
C THR A 135 -1.14 -0.25 16.43
N TYR A 136 -0.95 -1.01 15.34
CA TYR A 136 -1.97 -1.90 14.80
C TYR A 136 -2.23 -3.11 15.71
N GLN A 137 -1.19 -3.61 16.39
CA GLN A 137 -1.35 -4.62 17.43
C GLN A 137 -2.14 -4.07 18.61
N ASN A 138 -1.85 -2.84 19.06
CA ASN A 138 -2.56 -2.19 20.15
C ASN A 138 -4.04 -1.96 19.84
N TYR A 139 -4.41 -1.61 18.61
CA TYR A 139 -5.82 -1.51 18.22
C TYR A 139 -6.59 -2.81 18.44
N CYS A 140 -5.97 -3.97 18.18
CA CYS A 140 -6.59 -5.26 18.45
C CYS A 140 -6.72 -5.52 19.96
N LEU A 141 -5.68 -5.18 20.75
CA LEU A 141 -5.70 -5.34 22.21
C LEU A 141 -6.77 -4.46 22.86
N GLU A 142 -6.91 -3.21 22.42
CA GLU A 142 -7.96 -2.27 22.89
C GLU A 142 -9.38 -2.80 22.63
N MET A 143 -9.55 -3.59 21.55
CA MET A 143 -10.82 -4.28 21.24
C MET A 143 -11.00 -5.59 22.02
N GLY A 144 -10.09 -5.93 22.95
CA GLY A 144 -10.15 -7.13 23.78
C GLY A 144 -9.64 -8.40 23.10
N TYR A 145 -8.94 -8.27 21.96
CA TYR A 145 -8.38 -9.43 21.28
C TYR A 145 -7.18 -10.01 22.04
N THR A 146 -7.14 -11.33 22.18
CA THR A 146 -6.00 -12.04 22.75
C THR A 146 -5.22 -12.73 21.63
N PHE A 147 -3.99 -12.29 21.42
CA PHE A 147 -3.13 -12.87 20.40
C PHE A 147 -2.76 -14.32 20.76
N PRO A 148 -2.79 -15.26 19.79
CA PRO A 148 -2.28 -16.61 19.98
C PRO A 148 -0.79 -16.59 20.35
N GLN A 149 -0.35 -17.59 21.17
CA GLN A 149 1.06 -17.69 21.58
C GLN A 149 2.00 -17.77 20.36
N GLU A 150 1.60 -18.48 19.32
CA GLU A 150 2.37 -18.58 18.06
C GLU A 150 2.62 -17.22 17.40
N TYR A 151 1.63 -16.30 17.43
CA TYR A 151 1.83 -14.94 16.94
C TYR A 151 2.86 -14.19 17.81
N LEU A 152 2.75 -14.30 19.13
CA LEU A 152 3.67 -13.62 20.04
C LEU A 152 5.12 -14.13 19.87
N ASP A 153 5.30 -15.42 19.64
CA ASP A 153 6.60 -16.02 19.38
C ASP A 153 7.18 -15.55 18.05
N LEU A 154 6.33 -15.48 17.00
CA LEU A 154 6.71 -14.98 15.68
C LEU A 154 7.09 -13.50 15.73
N ARG A 155 6.30 -12.69 16.45
CA ARG A 155 6.58 -11.27 16.69
C ARG A 155 7.91 -11.07 17.41
N LYS A 156 8.16 -11.83 18.48
CA LYS A 156 9.43 -11.78 19.23
C LYS A 156 10.63 -12.17 18.35
N LYS A 157 10.45 -13.13 17.43
CA LYS A 157 11.46 -13.50 16.46
C LYS A 157 11.77 -12.35 15.51
N LEU A 158 10.73 -11.70 14.97
CA LEU A 158 10.86 -10.54 14.10
C LEU A 158 11.56 -9.37 14.83
N ASP A 159 11.20 -9.10 16.09
CA ASP A 159 11.82 -8.03 16.88
C ASP A 159 13.33 -8.26 17.09
N LYS A 160 13.77 -9.51 17.28
CA LYS A 160 15.19 -9.84 17.37
C LYS A 160 15.98 -9.60 16.08
N LEU A 161 15.31 -9.70 14.92
CA LEU A 161 15.93 -9.45 13.62
C LEU A 161 16.00 -7.96 13.28
N ARG A 162 15.27 -7.11 14.03
CA ARG A 162 15.22 -5.67 13.80
C ARG A 162 16.58 -5.03 13.70
N ASP A 163 17.47 -5.31 14.65
CA ASP A 163 18.79 -4.66 14.74
C ASP A 163 19.71 -5.08 13.59
N ALA A 164 19.56 -6.30 13.07
CA ALA A 164 20.31 -6.77 11.91
C ALA A 164 19.99 -5.98 10.63
N HIS A 165 18.81 -5.36 10.56
CA HIS A 165 18.33 -4.61 9.41
C HIS A 165 18.17 -3.11 9.68
N ALA A 166 18.54 -2.62 10.89
CA ALA A 166 18.33 -1.22 11.29
C ALA A 166 19.32 -0.23 10.67
N ASN A 167 20.50 -0.68 10.24
CA ASN A 167 21.60 0.19 9.79
C ASN A 167 21.57 0.49 8.28
N VAL A 168 20.45 0.25 7.62
CA VAL A 168 20.29 0.56 6.21
C VAL A 168 19.89 2.04 6.07
N PRO A 169 20.57 2.82 5.20
CA PRO A 169 20.14 4.19 4.93
C PRO A 169 18.70 4.22 4.44
N LYS A 170 17.86 5.02 5.10
CA LYS A 170 16.48 5.23 4.66
C LYS A 170 16.45 6.15 3.46
N VAL A 171 15.62 5.81 2.51
CA VAL A 171 15.37 6.56 1.27
C VAL A 171 13.87 6.83 1.14
N PRO A 172 13.44 7.76 0.25
CA PRO A 172 12.03 7.89 -0.07
C PRO A 172 11.48 6.56 -0.61
N CYS A 173 10.41 6.05 -0.01
CA CYS A 173 9.73 4.81 -0.40
C CYS A 173 8.23 5.05 -0.55
N HIS A 174 7.60 4.28 -1.41
CA HIS A 174 6.14 4.26 -1.55
C HIS A 174 5.46 3.56 -0.35
N CYS A 175 6.12 2.57 0.22
CA CYS A 175 5.69 1.71 1.33
C CYS A 175 4.42 0.87 1.10
N ASP A 176 3.85 0.93 -0.09
CA ASP A 176 2.78 0.05 -0.59
C ASP A 176 2.93 -0.21 -2.10
N TYR A 177 4.19 -0.45 -2.56
CA TYR A 177 4.54 -0.65 -3.96
C TYR A 177 4.10 -2.03 -4.45
N GLN A 178 2.80 -2.25 -4.50
CA GLN A 178 2.19 -3.50 -4.97
C GLN A 178 1.59 -3.35 -6.37
N PRO A 179 1.55 -4.42 -7.18
CA PRO A 179 1.07 -4.36 -8.55
C PRO A 179 -0.36 -3.84 -8.75
N THR A 180 -1.19 -3.85 -7.72
CA THR A 180 -2.53 -3.25 -7.74
C THR A 180 -2.50 -1.72 -7.75
N ASN A 181 -1.41 -1.10 -7.27
CA ASN A 181 -1.19 0.34 -7.24
C ASN A 181 -0.39 0.84 -8.46
N LEU A 182 -0.08 -0.04 -9.41
CA LEU A 182 0.71 0.26 -10.60
C LEU A 182 -0.17 0.18 -11.85
N VAL A 183 -0.20 1.26 -12.64
CA VAL A 183 -0.99 1.34 -13.88
C VAL A 183 -0.06 1.58 -15.08
N ILE A 184 -0.15 0.70 -16.06
CA ILE A 184 0.63 0.75 -17.30
C ILE A 184 -0.20 1.47 -18.36
N ASN A 185 0.36 2.55 -18.90
CA ASN A 185 -0.22 3.27 -20.04
C ASN A 185 0.86 3.48 -21.10
N GLY A 186 0.87 2.63 -22.12
CA GLY A 186 1.95 2.58 -23.11
C GLY A 186 3.31 2.36 -22.45
N ASP A 187 4.24 3.26 -22.67
CA ASP A 187 5.61 3.21 -22.11
C ASP A 187 5.72 3.88 -20.74
N LYS A 188 4.60 4.34 -20.18
CA LYS A 188 4.58 5.02 -18.87
C LYS A 188 4.00 4.11 -17.79
N LEU A 189 4.67 4.07 -16.64
CA LEU A 189 4.17 3.48 -15.41
C LEU A 189 3.70 4.59 -14.48
N TYR A 190 2.46 4.50 -14.03
CA TYR A 190 1.93 5.30 -12.94
C TYR A 190 1.98 4.51 -11.65
N VAL A 191 2.42 5.17 -10.58
CA VAL A 191 2.44 4.67 -9.21
C VAL A 191 1.40 5.44 -8.43
N LEU A 192 0.36 4.76 -7.98
CA LEU A 192 -0.81 5.36 -7.34
C LEU A 192 -0.83 5.03 -5.84
N ASP A 193 -1.60 5.81 -5.09
CA ASP A 193 -1.93 5.58 -3.68
C ASP A 193 -0.75 5.75 -2.71
N TRP A 194 -0.28 6.98 -2.59
CA TRP A 194 0.87 7.40 -1.78
C TRP A 194 0.54 7.64 -0.29
N GLU A 195 -0.56 7.06 0.19
CA GLU A 195 -1.04 7.27 1.56
C GLU A 195 -0.12 6.69 2.66
N PHE A 196 0.80 5.79 2.28
CA PHE A 196 1.78 5.20 3.19
C PHE A 196 3.23 5.61 2.89
N ALA A 197 3.46 6.52 1.93
CA ALA A 197 4.82 6.91 1.57
C ALA A 197 5.59 7.46 2.76
N GLY A 198 6.88 7.13 2.83
CA GLY A 198 7.73 7.53 3.96
C GLY A 198 9.19 7.19 3.71
N MET A 199 10.07 7.75 4.55
CA MET A 199 11.48 7.37 4.55
C MET A 199 11.63 5.95 5.14
N ASN A 200 12.14 5.01 4.34
CA ASN A 200 12.25 3.60 4.72
C ASN A 200 13.42 2.92 4.02
N ASP A 201 13.63 1.65 4.34
CA ASP A 201 14.49 0.74 3.59
C ASP A 201 13.93 0.49 2.19
N PRO A 202 14.71 0.70 1.09
CA PRO A 202 14.22 0.49 -0.28
C PRO A 202 13.72 -0.94 -0.55
N PHE A 203 14.21 -1.96 0.18
CA PHE A 203 13.73 -3.33 0.03
C PHE A 203 12.32 -3.54 0.58
N TYR A 204 11.82 -2.59 1.38
CA TYR A 204 10.42 -2.62 1.81
C TYR A 204 9.46 -2.52 0.62
N ASP A 205 9.75 -1.65 -0.35
CA ASP A 205 8.94 -1.53 -1.58
C ASP A 205 9.02 -2.79 -2.45
N ILE A 206 10.21 -3.38 -2.56
CA ILE A 206 10.38 -4.65 -3.28
C ILE A 206 9.58 -5.78 -2.60
N ALA A 207 9.55 -5.80 -1.26
CA ALA A 207 8.77 -6.75 -0.49
C ALA A 207 7.25 -6.57 -0.70
N CYS A 208 6.75 -5.33 -0.85
CA CYS A 208 5.34 -5.04 -1.18
C CYS A 208 4.93 -5.67 -2.53
N TYR A 209 5.83 -5.69 -3.50
CA TYR A 209 5.58 -6.32 -4.81
C TYR A 209 5.25 -7.82 -4.66
N GLY A 210 5.70 -8.45 -3.58
CA GLY A 210 5.39 -9.81 -3.22
C GLY A 210 3.91 -10.09 -2.88
N ASN A 211 3.03 -9.09 -2.92
CA ASN A 211 1.58 -9.31 -2.88
C ASN A 211 1.06 -10.03 -4.13
N ALA A 212 1.75 -9.93 -5.27
CA ALA A 212 1.48 -10.73 -6.47
C ALA A 212 2.10 -12.14 -6.44
N GLY A 213 2.76 -12.49 -5.33
CA GLY A 213 3.54 -13.71 -5.12
C GLY A 213 4.98 -13.40 -4.73
N PHE A 214 5.50 -14.07 -3.71
CA PHE A 214 6.86 -13.77 -3.20
C PHE A 214 7.96 -14.08 -4.22
N ASP A 215 7.74 -15.06 -5.09
CA ASP A 215 8.61 -15.35 -6.24
C ASP A 215 8.77 -14.13 -7.18
N LYS A 216 7.73 -13.32 -7.32
CA LYS A 216 7.78 -12.07 -8.11
C LYS A 216 8.66 -11.01 -7.45
N ALA A 217 8.61 -10.91 -6.10
CA ALA A 217 9.50 -10.02 -5.36
C ALA A 217 10.98 -10.45 -5.49
N LEU A 218 11.27 -11.75 -5.49
CA LEU A 218 12.64 -12.27 -5.72
C LEU A 218 13.17 -11.88 -7.11
N LEU A 219 12.35 -12.02 -8.14
CA LEU A 219 12.72 -11.62 -9.50
C LEU A 219 12.88 -10.10 -9.64
N LEU A 220 12.03 -9.33 -8.96
CA LEU A 220 12.16 -7.87 -8.93
C LEU A 220 13.43 -7.45 -8.18
N LEU A 221 13.78 -8.12 -7.07
CA LEU A 221 15.01 -7.86 -6.34
C LEU A 221 16.24 -8.06 -7.23
N GLU A 222 16.35 -9.20 -7.93
CA GLU A 222 17.47 -9.48 -8.84
C GLU A 222 17.57 -8.39 -9.93
N ALA A 223 16.47 -8.00 -10.54
CA ALA A 223 16.43 -6.92 -11.52
C ALA A 223 16.81 -5.55 -10.91
N TYR A 224 16.43 -5.28 -9.66
CA TYR A 224 16.71 -4.02 -8.97
C TYR A 224 18.19 -3.89 -8.60
N VAL A 225 18.81 -4.93 -8.04
CA VAL A 225 20.23 -4.92 -7.68
C VAL A 225 21.15 -5.12 -8.88
N GLY A 226 20.67 -5.73 -9.96
CA GLY A 226 21.39 -5.94 -11.21
C GLY A 226 22.39 -7.09 -11.16
N HIS A 227 22.29 -7.96 -10.17
CA HIS A 227 23.08 -9.17 -9.99
C HIS A 227 22.27 -10.22 -9.25
N LYS A 228 22.75 -11.48 -9.22
CA LYS A 228 22.16 -12.52 -8.38
C LYS A 228 22.19 -12.06 -6.92
N PRO A 229 21.04 -11.99 -6.23
CA PRO A 229 21.00 -11.49 -4.86
C PRO A 229 21.93 -12.26 -3.91
N THR A 230 22.63 -11.52 -3.07
CA THR A 230 23.45 -12.09 -2.00
C THR A 230 22.57 -12.69 -0.90
N LYS A 231 23.18 -13.46 0.02
CA LYS A 231 22.49 -13.97 1.20
C LYS A 231 21.87 -12.84 2.04
N GLU A 232 22.62 -11.78 2.28
CA GLU A 232 22.19 -10.62 3.08
C GLU A 232 21.01 -9.88 2.41
N GLU A 233 21.04 -9.73 1.09
CA GLU A 233 19.94 -9.12 0.33
C GLU A 233 18.68 -9.99 0.37
N LEU A 234 18.83 -11.31 0.23
CA LEU A 234 17.71 -12.23 0.39
C LEU A 234 17.14 -12.18 1.82
N GLN A 235 17.99 -12.25 2.84
CA GLN A 235 17.56 -12.16 4.24
C GLN A 235 16.78 -10.86 4.49
N ARG A 236 17.26 -9.75 3.98
CA ARG A 236 16.59 -8.45 4.10
C ARG A 236 15.22 -8.42 3.42
N LEU A 237 15.08 -9.01 2.22
CA LEU A 237 13.79 -9.12 1.54
C LEU A 237 12.81 -10.02 2.32
N TYR A 238 13.27 -11.20 2.79
CA TYR A 238 12.45 -12.10 3.61
C TYR A 238 11.96 -11.42 4.88
N PHE A 239 12.87 -10.69 5.56
CA PHE A 239 12.54 -9.93 6.77
C PHE A 239 11.44 -8.91 6.51
N HIS A 240 11.57 -8.05 5.50
CA HIS A 240 10.58 -7.04 5.20
C HIS A 240 9.24 -7.65 4.80
N ARG A 241 9.25 -8.73 4.02
CA ARG A 241 8.00 -9.39 3.65
C ARG A 241 7.30 -10.05 4.83
N ALA A 242 8.04 -10.73 5.70
CA ALA A 242 7.48 -11.31 6.92
C ALA A 242 6.91 -10.22 7.85
N PHE A 243 7.63 -9.10 7.97
CA PHE A 243 7.17 -7.92 8.71
C PHE A 243 5.82 -7.41 8.17
N GLN A 244 5.70 -7.18 6.86
CA GLN A 244 4.47 -6.74 6.21
C GLN A 244 3.33 -7.73 6.45
N CYS A 245 3.60 -9.02 6.41
CA CYS A 245 2.59 -10.04 6.67
C CYS A 245 2.05 -9.94 8.10
N LEU A 246 2.89 -9.72 9.13
CA LEU A 246 2.41 -9.50 10.50
C LEU A 246 1.64 -8.18 10.65
N GLN A 247 2.05 -7.14 9.93
CA GLN A 247 1.33 -5.88 9.91
C GLN A 247 -0.08 -6.06 9.33
N TRP A 248 -0.20 -6.74 8.19
CA TRP A 248 -1.49 -7.03 7.56
C TRP A 248 -2.34 -8.03 8.36
N TYR A 249 -1.73 -8.96 9.08
CA TYR A 249 -2.44 -9.79 10.06
C TYR A 249 -3.18 -8.92 11.07
N ASN A 250 -2.50 -7.95 11.71
CA ASN A 250 -3.11 -7.07 12.69
C ASN A 250 -4.23 -6.21 12.08
N VAL A 251 -4.02 -5.69 10.88
CA VAL A 251 -5.06 -4.93 10.15
C VAL A 251 -6.29 -5.79 9.88
N ALA A 252 -6.10 -7.04 9.44
CA ALA A 252 -7.21 -7.95 9.16
C ALA A 252 -7.97 -8.33 10.45
N ILE A 253 -7.27 -8.65 11.53
CA ILE A 253 -7.90 -8.92 12.84
C ILE A 253 -8.70 -7.71 13.31
N PHE A 254 -8.13 -6.50 13.27
CA PHE A 254 -8.85 -5.30 13.65
C PHE A 254 -10.14 -5.11 12.81
N LYS A 255 -10.05 -5.29 11.49
CA LYS A 255 -11.21 -5.15 10.59
C LYS A 255 -12.31 -6.15 10.91
N ASP A 256 -11.96 -7.38 11.28
CA ASP A 256 -12.95 -8.37 11.71
C ASP A 256 -13.61 -7.95 13.05
N LEU A 257 -12.81 -7.54 14.02
CA LEU A 257 -13.29 -7.11 15.35
C LEU A 257 -14.28 -5.94 15.29
N VAL A 258 -14.10 -5.02 14.34
CA VAL A 258 -15.02 -3.88 14.15
C VAL A 258 -16.19 -4.18 13.20
N GLY A 259 -16.35 -5.44 12.79
CA GLY A 259 -17.50 -5.91 12.01
C GLY A 259 -17.41 -5.70 10.49
N LEU A 260 -16.24 -5.29 9.98
CA LEU A 260 -16.04 -5.04 8.54
C LEU A 260 -16.09 -6.32 7.68
N SER A 261 -15.89 -7.50 8.25
CA SER A 261 -16.10 -8.77 7.54
C SER A 261 -17.51 -8.87 6.97
N LYS A 262 -18.52 -8.47 7.74
CA LYS A 262 -19.92 -8.44 7.30
C LYS A 262 -20.19 -7.30 6.31
N ASP A 263 -19.70 -6.11 6.62
CA ASP A 263 -19.97 -4.90 5.83
C ASP A 263 -19.38 -4.99 4.40
N LEU A 264 -18.21 -5.63 4.27
CA LEU A 264 -17.49 -5.77 3.00
C LEU A 264 -17.65 -7.15 2.35
N ASN A 265 -18.41 -8.07 2.97
CA ASN A 265 -18.55 -9.46 2.55
C ASN A 265 -17.19 -10.14 2.29
N MET A 266 -16.24 -9.93 3.22
CA MET A 266 -14.87 -10.43 3.15
C MET A 266 -14.52 -11.15 4.46
N ASP A 267 -14.01 -12.36 4.41
CA ASP A 267 -13.53 -13.09 5.58
C ASP A 267 -12.15 -12.59 6.02
N PHE A 268 -12.13 -11.56 6.87
CA PHE A 268 -10.89 -11.01 7.39
C PHE A 268 -10.12 -11.96 8.31
N ASN A 269 -10.80 -12.95 8.93
CA ASN A 269 -10.10 -13.99 9.69
C ASN A 269 -9.29 -14.90 8.76
N ALA A 270 -9.87 -15.28 7.61
CA ALA A 270 -9.13 -16.03 6.59
C ALA A 270 -7.96 -15.22 6.02
N VAL A 271 -8.14 -13.92 5.80
CA VAL A 271 -7.07 -13.01 5.37
C VAL A 271 -5.95 -12.94 6.43
N ALA A 272 -6.31 -12.81 7.71
CA ALA A 272 -5.34 -12.81 8.80
C ALA A 272 -4.54 -14.12 8.84
N LEU A 273 -5.21 -15.26 8.79
CA LEU A 273 -4.56 -16.58 8.79
C LEU A 273 -3.63 -16.76 7.60
N PHE A 274 -4.01 -16.30 6.42
CA PHE A 274 -3.16 -16.31 5.23
C PHE A 274 -1.86 -15.55 5.46
N PHE A 275 -1.92 -14.31 5.96
CA PHE A 275 -0.74 -13.51 6.24
C PHE A 275 0.11 -14.09 7.37
N PHE A 276 -0.52 -14.66 8.39
CA PHE A 276 0.20 -15.30 9.48
C PHE A 276 1.04 -16.48 9.00
N ASN A 277 0.43 -17.38 8.23
CA ASN A 277 1.13 -18.54 7.68
C ASN A 277 2.26 -18.12 6.74
N MET A 278 2.03 -17.12 5.90
CA MET A 278 3.07 -16.56 5.04
C MET A 278 4.24 -15.98 5.85
N ALA A 279 3.96 -15.21 6.92
CA ALA A 279 5.02 -14.68 7.79
C ALA A 279 5.88 -15.80 8.41
N LYS A 280 5.24 -16.87 8.84
CA LYS A 280 5.90 -18.05 9.40
C LYS A 280 6.84 -18.70 8.37
N ASP A 281 6.33 -19.01 7.19
CA ASP A 281 7.11 -19.62 6.11
C ASP A 281 8.31 -18.74 5.69
N LEU A 282 8.10 -17.43 5.62
CA LEU A 282 9.15 -16.47 5.27
C LEU A 282 10.26 -16.42 6.31
N LEU A 283 9.93 -16.40 7.61
CA LEU A 283 10.93 -16.41 8.67
C LEU A 283 11.65 -17.76 8.79
N GLU A 284 10.99 -18.88 8.51
CA GLU A 284 11.65 -20.18 8.42
C GLU A 284 12.65 -20.22 7.24
N ASN A 285 12.31 -19.63 6.11
CA ASN A 285 13.20 -19.55 4.95
C ASN A 285 14.34 -18.55 5.17
N TYR A 286 14.11 -17.46 5.88
CA TYR A 286 15.16 -16.54 6.34
C TYR A 286 16.26 -17.28 7.13
N GLU A 287 15.88 -18.20 8.03
CA GLU A 287 16.82 -18.95 8.87
C GLU A 287 17.60 -20.02 8.10
N LYS A 288 17.07 -20.51 6.98
CA LYS A 288 17.73 -21.49 6.13
C LYS A 288 18.78 -20.88 5.19
N LEU A 289 18.77 -19.58 5.00
CA LEU A 289 19.79 -18.85 4.26
C LEU A 289 21.09 -18.74 5.07
#